data_ccc1af402fb768fa71036f855d33d82e
#
_entry.id   ccc1af402fb768fa71036f855d33d82e
#
_cell.length_a   1.000
_cell.length_b   1.000
_cell.length_c   1.000
_cell.angle_alpha   90.00
_cell.angle_beta   90.00
_cell.angle_gamma   90.00
#
_symmetry.space_group_name_H-M   'P 1'
#
loop_
_entity.id
_entity.type
_entity.pdbx_description
1 polymer ?
#
loop_
_entity_poly.entity_id
_entity_poly.type
_entity_poly.pdbx_seq_one_letter_code
_entity_poly.pdbx_strand_id
1 'polypeptide(L)'
;MSSTPPPSLVEIARRIETHLDAVLGVEESRWSSFDEDLTSPVEHIRRLVNSGGKRLRPAFSHWGFVGAGGDPDSSMSLDTGAALELLHAFALFHDDIMDGSLTRRGVAVTHEVFAEQHRLSGGSGEARRYGEGIAILVGDLAFVYSDRLMGDAPLAAREIWHELRI
;
A
#
# COMPACT_ATOMS: atom_id res chain seq x y z
N MET A 1 0.71 23.80 17.86
CA MET A 1 1.66 24.36 16.89
C MET A 1 1.85 23.34 15.79
N SER A 2 1.32 23.57 14.61
CA SER A 2 1.56 22.71 13.44
C SER A 2 2.95 23.04 12.90
N SER A 3 3.94 22.21 13.20
CA SER A 3 5.28 22.39 12.61
C SER A 3 5.22 21.96 11.14
N THR A 4 5.59 22.85 10.25
CA THR A 4 5.76 22.53 8.83
C THR A 4 6.79 21.40 8.70
N PRO A 5 6.49 20.33 7.94
CA PRO A 5 7.45 19.24 7.77
C PRO A 5 8.73 19.73 7.06
N PRO A 6 9.89 19.11 7.32
CA PRO A 6 11.12 19.45 6.62
C PRO A 6 10.97 19.32 5.10
N PRO A 7 11.57 20.22 4.30
CA PRO A 7 11.49 20.14 2.84
C PRO A 7 11.93 18.81 2.25
N SER A 8 12.96 18.17 2.83
CA SER A 8 13.43 16.85 2.41
C SER A 8 12.37 15.76 2.59
N LEU A 9 11.60 15.81 3.69
CA LEU A 9 10.50 14.87 3.93
C LEU A 9 9.39 15.05 2.88
N VAL A 10 9.05 16.30 2.57
CA VAL A 10 8.02 16.62 1.55
C VAL A 10 8.44 16.08 0.18
N GLU A 11 9.69 16.27 -0.20
CA GLU A 11 10.20 15.80 -1.49
C GLU A 11 10.27 14.26 -1.57
N ILE A 12 10.74 13.59 -0.52
CA ILE A 12 10.73 12.12 -0.47
C ILE A 12 9.29 11.59 -0.56
N ALA A 13 8.36 12.18 0.19
CA ALA A 13 6.95 11.79 0.16
C ALA A 13 6.37 11.89 -1.26
N ARG A 14 6.60 13.01 -1.94
CA ARG A 14 6.15 13.22 -3.32
C ARG A 14 6.73 12.19 -4.29
N ARG A 15 8.03 11.89 -4.20
CA ARG A 15 8.70 10.90 -5.06
C ARG A 15 8.12 9.50 -4.84
N ILE A 16 7.89 9.10 -3.59
CA ILE A 16 7.30 7.80 -3.25
C ILE A 16 5.85 7.71 -3.74
N GLU A 17 5.05 8.76 -3.56
CA GLU A 17 3.66 8.79 -4.04
C GLU A 17 3.59 8.67 -5.56
N THR A 18 4.44 9.39 -6.29
CA THR A 18 4.53 9.28 -7.75
C THR A 18 4.94 7.88 -8.19
N HIS A 19 5.91 7.27 -7.48
CA HIS A 19 6.39 5.92 -7.80
C HIS A 19 5.32 4.85 -7.53
N LEU A 20 4.65 4.91 -6.37
CA LEU A 20 3.52 4.03 -6.02
C LEU A 20 2.39 4.13 -7.06
N ASP A 21 2.05 5.36 -7.46
CA ASP A 21 0.99 5.60 -8.44
C ASP A 21 1.33 4.96 -9.79
N ALA A 22 2.59 5.06 -10.22
CA ALA A 22 3.07 4.42 -11.44
C ALA A 22 3.04 2.89 -11.35
N VAL A 23 3.53 2.31 -10.25
CA VAL A 23 3.54 0.86 -10.02
C VAL A 23 2.12 0.29 -9.99
N LEU A 24 1.22 0.91 -9.23
CA LEU A 24 -0.17 0.45 -9.11
C LEU A 24 -0.95 0.67 -10.42
N GLY A 25 -0.65 1.72 -11.19
CA GLY A 25 -1.24 1.93 -12.51
C GLY A 25 -0.87 0.86 -13.53
N VAL A 26 0.36 0.33 -13.46
CA VAL A 26 0.77 -0.83 -14.29
C VAL A 26 -0.01 -2.08 -13.90
N GLU A 27 -0.19 -2.34 -12.59
CA GLU A 27 -0.95 -3.50 -12.12
C GLU A 27 -2.45 -3.37 -12.45
N GLU A 28 -3.03 -2.19 -12.30
CA GLU A 28 -4.41 -1.91 -12.72
C GLU A 28 -4.62 -2.20 -14.21
N SER A 29 -3.73 -1.70 -15.07
CA SER A 29 -3.77 -1.97 -16.51
C SER A 29 -3.60 -3.46 -16.85
N ARG A 30 -2.76 -4.16 -16.08
CA ARG A 30 -2.56 -5.60 -16.22
C ARG A 30 -3.84 -6.37 -15.90
N TRP A 31 -4.48 -6.08 -14.77
CA TRP A 31 -5.69 -6.79 -14.35
C TRP A 31 -6.90 -6.45 -15.21
N SER A 32 -7.06 -5.20 -15.66
CA SER A 32 -8.12 -4.82 -16.60
C SER A 32 -8.02 -5.54 -17.94
N SER A 33 -6.83 -5.97 -18.35
CA SER A 33 -6.65 -6.77 -19.57
C SER A 33 -7.22 -8.20 -19.47
N PHE A 34 -7.47 -8.69 -18.25
CA PHE A 34 -8.12 -9.98 -18.02
C PHE A 34 -9.62 -9.80 -17.76
N ASP A 35 -9.99 -8.88 -16.87
CA ASP A 35 -11.35 -8.54 -16.53
C ASP A 35 -11.37 -7.18 -15.77
N GLU A 36 -12.31 -6.29 -16.11
CA GLU A 36 -12.42 -4.98 -15.48
C GLU A 36 -12.74 -5.09 -13.97
N ASP A 37 -13.49 -6.09 -13.55
CA ASP A 37 -13.82 -6.32 -12.14
C ASP A 37 -12.60 -6.61 -11.27
N LEU A 38 -11.50 -7.07 -11.86
CA LEU A 38 -10.23 -7.35 -11.17
C LEU A 38 -9.43 -6.08 -10.85
N THR A 39 -9.81 -4.91 -11.34
CA THR A 39 -9.15 -3.64 -11.01
C THR A 39 -9.48 -3.17 -9.60
N SER A 40 -10.67 -3.45 -9.12
CA SER A 40 -11.19 -2.97 -7.85
C SER A 40 -10.27 -3.22 -6.64
N PRO A 41 -9.63 -4.39 -6.45
CA PRO A 41 -8.64 -4.59 -5.38
C PRO A 41 -7.44 -3.64 -5.47
N VAL A 42 -6.92 -3.40 -6.67
CA VAL A 42 -5.79 -2.48 -6.89
C VAL A 42 -6.18 -1.04 -6.63
N GLU A 43 -7.37 -0.63 -7.05
CA GLU A 43 -7.93 0.69 -6.75
C GLU A 43 -8.07 0.94 -5.25
N HIS A 44 -8.48 -0.08 -4.47
CA HIS A 44 -8.56 0.02 -3.02
C HIS A 44 -7.18 0.19 -2.38
N ILE A 45 -6.15 -0.53 -2.84
CA ILE A 45 -4.76 -0.34 -2.39
C ILE A 45 -4.32 1.10 -2.72
N ARG A 46 -4.52 1.54 -3.96
CA ARG A 46 -4.18 2.90 -4.42
C ARG A 46 -4.88 3.98 -3.61
N ARG A 47 -6.16 3.82 -3.32
CA ARG A 47 -6.94 4.73 -2.48
C ARG A 47 -6.35 4.83 -1.07
N LEU A 48 -6.02 3.70 -0.44
CA LEU A 48 -5.46 3.68 0.91
C LEU A 48 -4.09 4.34 0.94
N VAL A 49 -3.16 3.98 0.03
CA VAL A 49 -1.82 4.58 0.02
C VAL A 49 -1.88 6.07 -0.34
N ASN A 50 -2.81 6.52 -1.19
CA ASN A 50 -2.98 7.93 -1.54
C ASN A 50 -3.83 8.73 -0.55
N SER A 51 -4.43 8.10 0.46
CA SER A 51 -5.22 8.81 1.48
C SER A 51 -4.39 9.76 2.37
N GLY A 52 -3.12 9.91 2.08
CA GLY A 52 -2.16 10.75 2.79
C GLY A 52 -1.42 10.01 3.90
N GLY A 53 -0.46 10.70 4.49
CA GLY A 53 0.38 10.16 5.55
C GLY A 53 1.68 10.97 5.64
N LYS A 54 2.38 10.85 6.75
CA LYS A 54 3.66 11.55 6.96
C LYS A 54 4.82 10.93 6.17
N ARG A 55 4.62 9.75 5.56
CA ARG A 55 5.65 8.99 4.82
C ARG A 55 6.97 8.84 5.58
N LEU A 56 6.89 8.65 6.89
CA LEU A 56 8.09 8.56 7.71
C LEU A 56 8.89 7.28 7.43
N ARG A 57 8.22 6.13 7.17
CA ARG A 57 8.92 4.86 6.88
C ARG A 57 9.82 4.99 5.63
N PRO A 58 9.30 5.40 4.46
CA PRO A 58 10.14 5.61 3.29
C PRO A 58 11.18 6.71 3.50
N ALA A 59 10.88 7.77 4.26
CA ALA A 59 11.85 8.83 4.53
C ALA A 59 13.02 8.32 5.37
N PHE A 60 12.79 7.55 6.42
CA PHE A 60 13.87 6.95 7.23
C PHE A 60 14.70 5.95 6.43
N SER A 61 14.06 5.13 5.58
CA SER A 61 14.76 4.22 4.67
C SER A 61 15.68 5.00 3.71
N HIS A 62 15.14 6.04 3.07
CA HIS A 62 15.89 6.90 2.15
C HIS A 62 17.07 7.59 2.84
N TRP A 63 16.86 8.23 4.00
CA TRP A 63 17.93 8.92 4.72
C TRP A 63 19.00 7.96 5.22
N GLY A 64 18.62 6.75 5.67
CA GLY A 64 19.58 5.71 6.05
C GLY A 64 20.42 5.24 4.87
N PHE A 65 19.80 5.01 3.71
CA PHE A 65 20.47 4.63 2.48
C PHE A 65 21.45 5.69 1.99
N VAL A 66 21.03 6.96 1.93
CA VAL A 66 21.90 8.08 1.52
C VAL A 66 22.99 8.33 2.55
N GLY A 67 22.67 8.23 3.85
CA GLY A 67 23.66 8.36 4.92
C GLY A 67 24.75 7.29 4.90
N ALA A 68 24.46 6.12 4.35
CA ALA A 68 25.43 5.05 4.10
C ALA A 68 26.21 5.21 2.77
N GLY A 69 26.02 6.32 2.06
CA GLY A 69 26.71 6.61 0.78
C GLY A 69 25.93 6.15 -0.46
N GLY A 70 24.66 5.77 -0.31
CA GLY A 70 23.79 5.44 -1.44
C GLY A 70 23.41 6.67 -2.27
N ASP A 71 23.16 6.44 -3.56
CA ASP A 71 22.72 7.49 -4.48
C ASP A 71 21.26 7.92 -4.15
N PRO A 72 21.00 9.20 -3.81
CA PRO A 72 19.67 9.70 -3.49
C PRO A 72 18.65 9.52 -4.65
N ASP A 73 19.10 9.38 -5.87
CA ASP A 73 18.26 9.18 -7.06
C ASP A 73 18.11 7.71 -7.46
N SER A 74 18.65 6.79 -6.67
CA SER A 74 18.53 5.35 -6.92
C SER A 74 17.08 4.87 -6.93
N SER A 75 16.72 4.10 -7.97
CA SER A 75 15.42 3.41 -8.03
C SER A 75 15.21 2.45 -6.86
N MET A 76 16.27 1.80 -6.39
CA MET A 76 16.22 0.89 -5.23
C MET A 76 15.71 1.60 -3.97
N SER A 77 16.08 2.87 -3.74
CA SER A 77 15.56 3.67 -2.63
C SER A 77 14.06 3.92 -2.77
N LEU A 78 13.58 4.17 -4.00
CA LEU A 78 12.15 4.36 -4.29
C LEU A 78 11.37 3.04 -4.14
N ASP A 79 11.90 1.95 -4.70
CA ASP A 79 11.29 0.61 -4.60
C ASP A 79 11.16 0.16 -3.14
N THR A 80 12.22 0.34 -2.35
CA THR A 80 12.19 0.02 -0.92
C THR A 80 11.18 0.88 -0.16
N GLY A 81 11.14 2.18 -0.42
CA GLY A 81 10.18 3.09 0.19
C GLY A 81 8.72 2.75 -0.16
N ALA A 82 8.47 2.42 -1.42
CA ALA A 82 7.16 1.98 -1.91
C ALA A 82 6.76 0.61 -1.31
N ALA A 83 7.70 -0.34 -1.23
CA ALA A 83 7.47 -1.64 -0.59
C ALA A 83 7.08 -1.49 0.88
N LEU A 84 7.73 -0.60 1.64
CA LEU A 84 7.38 -0.30 3.03
C LEU A 84 5.99 0.31 3.18
N GLU A 85 5.54 1.15 2.26
CA GLU A 85 4.17 1.70 2.28
C GLU A 85 3.13 0.65 1.91
N LEU A 86 3.41 -0.25 0.96
CA LEU A 86 2.52 -1.37 0.63
C LEU A 86 2.43 -2.39 1.77
N LEU A 87 3.55 -2.71 2.42
CA LEU A 87 3.56 -3.55 3.62
C LEU A 87 2.75 -2.92 4.76
N HIS A 88 2.83 -1.59 4.91
CA HIS A 88 1.99 -0.88 5.87
C HIS A 88 0.50 -0.90 5.46
N ALA A 89 0.18 -0.76 4.18
CA ALA A 89 -1.19 -0.86 3.69
C ALA A 89 -1.79 -2.24 3.97
N PHE A 90 -1.01 -3.33 3.74
CA PHE A 90 -1.38 -4.69 4.15
C PHE A 90 -1.82 -4.73 5.63
N ALA A 91 -0.95 -4.24 6.54
CA ALA A 91 -1.26 -4.23 7.96
C ALA A 91 -2.53 -3.43 8.28
N LEU A 92 -2.74 -2.29 7.62
CA LEU A 92 -3.92 -1.44 7.84
C LEU A 92 -5.23 -2.08 7.36
N PHE A 93 -5.23 -2.83 6.25
CA PHE A 93 -6.43 -3.56 5.78
C PHE A 93 -6.87 -4.61 6.80
N HIS A 94 -5.91 -5.35 7.36
CA HIS A 94 -6.20 -6.37 8.39
C HIS A 94 -6.59 -5.75 9.73
N ASP A 95 -5.90 -4.68 10.14
CA ASP A 95 -6.19 -3.92 11.35
C ASP A 95 -7.63 -3.36 11.37
N ASP A 96 -8.08 -2.79 10.24
CA ASP A 96 -9.45 -2.29 10.11
C ASP A 96 -10.50 -3.39 10.34
N ILE A 97 -10.23 -4.63 9.90
CA ILE A 97 -11.12 -5.78 10.13
C ILE A 97 -11.05 -6.22 11.60
N MET A 98 -9.83 -6.36 12.14
CA MET A 98 -9.60 -6.84 13.51
C MET A 98 -10.19 -5.90 14.54
N ASP A 99 -10.10 -4.58 14.30
CA ASP A 99 -10.64 -3.55 15.17
C ASP A 99 -12.15 -3.29 14.94
N GLY A 100 -12.73 -3.86 13.88
CA GLY A 100 -14.11 -3.58 13.47
C GLY A 100 -14.33 -2.12 13.08
N SER A 101 -13.31 -1.47 12.51
CA SER A 101 -13.36 -0.07 12.11
C SER A 101 -14.38 0.14 11.00
N LEU A 102 -15.20 1.19 11.11
CA LEU A 102 -16.14 1.56 10.03
C LEU A 102 -15.54 2.59 9.06
N THR A 103 -14.64 3.42 9.59
CA THR A 103 -14.02 4.51 8.82
C THR A 103 -12.55 4.68 9.18
N ARG A 104 -11.74 5.11 8.20
CA ARG A 104 -10.37 5.55 8.38
C ARG A 104 -10.20 6.93 7.76
N ARG A 105 -9.75 7.92 8.55
CA ARG A 105 -9.61 9.33 8.10
C ARG A 105 -10.90 9.92 7.52
N GLY A 106 -12.05 9.52 8.05
CA GLY A 106 -13.36 10.00 7.60
C GLY A 106 -13.92 9.34 6.34
N VAL A 107 -13.22 8.32 5.80
CA VAL A 107 -13.67 7.54 4.63
C VAL A 107 -13.99 6.11 5.08
N ALA A 108 -15.02 5.51 4.50
CA ALA A 108 -15.38 4.12 4.77
C ALA A 108 -14.21 3.19 4.46
N VAL A 109 -13.93 2.23 5.36
CA VAL A 109 -12.89 1.23 5.18
C VAL A 109 -13.27 0.20 4.12
N THR A 110 -12.29 -0.52 3.61
CA THR A 110 -12.45 -1.42 2.46
C THR A 110 -13.51 -2.48 2.69
N HIS A 111 -13.55 -3.13 3.85
CA HIS A 111 -14.55 -4.16 4.12
C HIS A 111 -15.98 -3.61 4.17
N GLU A 112 -16.20 -2.39 4.63
CA GLU A 112 -17.51 -1.74 4.61
C GLU A 112 -17.95 -1.37 3.19
N VAL A 113 -17.02 -0.90 2.34
CA VAL A 113 -17.32 -0.59 0.94
C VAL A 113 -17.77 -1.85 0.20
N PHE A 114 -17.04 -2.96 0.32
CA PHE A 114 -17.41 -4.21 -0.35
C PHE A 114 -18.67 -4.85 0.24
N ALA A 115 -18.91 -4.73 1.54
CA ALA A 115 -20.15 -5.17 2.16
C ALA A 115 -21.35 -4.42 1.60
N GLU A 116 -21.24 -3.10 1.41
CA GLU A 116 -22.30 -2.29 0.81
C GLU A 116 -22.52 -2.62 -0.67
N GLN A 117 -21.44 -2.76 -1.44
CA GLN A 117 -21.55 -3.20 -2.85
C GLN A 117 -22.27 -4.55 -2.98
N HIS A 118 -21.96 -5.50 -2.10
CA HIS A 118 -22.61 -6.82 -2.07
C HIS A 118 -24.12 -6.70 -1.78
N ARG A 119 -24.52 -5.85 -0.83
CA ARG A 119 -25.93 -5.58 -0.54
C ARG A 119 -26.66 -4.98 -1.74
N LEU A 120 -26.05 -3.98 -2.36
CA LEU A 120 -26.64 -3.26 -3.50
C LEU A 120 -26.76 -4.13 -4.77
N SER A 121 -25.82 -5.05 -4.99
CA SER A 121 -25.87 -5.99 -6.11
C SER A 121 -26.83 -7.16 -5.91
N GLY A 122 -27.47 -7.27 -4.74
CA GLY A 122 -28.34 -8.41 -4.43
C GLY A 122 -27.58 -9.72 -4.23
N GLY A 123 -26.33 -9.66 -3.84
CA GLY A 123 -25.48 -10.81 -3.58
C GLY A 123 -26.06 -11.73 -2.49
N SER A 124 -25.84 -13.03 -2.62
CA SER A 124 -26.29 -14.02 -1.64
C SER A 124 -25.31 -14.14 -0.46
N GLY A 125 -25.85 -14.42 0.74
CA GLY A 125 -25.08 -14.60 1.95
C GLY A 125 -24.93 -13.32 2.77
N GLU A 126 -24.04 -13.36 3.76
CA GLU A 126 -23.83 -12.26 4.71
C GLU A 126 -22.87 -11.23 4.11
N ALA A 127 -23.38 -10.03 3.84
CA ALA A 127 -22.63 -8.96 3.19
C ALA A 127 -21.36 -8.54 3.96
N ARG A 128 -21.44 -8.51 5.30
CA ARG A 128 -20.27 -8.19 6.13
C ARG A 128 -19.14 -9.20 5.94
N ARG A 129 -19.48 -10.49 5.97
CA ARG A 129 -18.51 -11.56 5.77
C ARG A 129 -17.88 -11.54 4.38
N TYR A 130 -18.68 -11.19 3.37
CA TYR A 130 -18.17 -10.96 2.01
C TYR A 130 -17.16 -9.79 2.00
N GLY A 131 -17.53 -8.65 2.57
CA GLY A 131 -16.67 -7.48 2.63
C GLY A 131 -15.35 -7.74 3.38
N GLU A 132 -15.40 -8.40 4.53
CA GLU A 132 -14.22 -8.81 5.30
C GLU A 132 -13.32 -9.76 4.47
N GLY A 133 -13.90 -10.75 3.80
CA GLY A 133 -13.16 -11.68 2.94
C GLY A 133 -12.42 -10.98 1.79
N ILE A 134 -13.09 -10.06 1.09
CA ILE A 134 -12.45 -9.28 0.02
C ILE A 134 -11.36 -8.36 0.57
N ALA A 135 -11.59 -7.72 1.71
CA ALA A 135 -10.59 -6.82 2.32
C ALA A 135 -9.33 -7.59 2.77
N ILE A 136 -9.46 -8.83 3.24
CA ILE A 136 -8.31 -9.72 3.50
C ILE A 136 -7.50 -9.93 2.21
N LEU A 137 -8.17 -10.31 1.11
CA LEU A 137 -7.51 -10.55 -0.17
C LEU A 137 -6.83 -9.27 -0.73
N VAL A 138 -7.45 -8.10 -0.54
CA VAL A 138 -6.84 -6.81 -0.91
C VAL A 138 -5.58 -6.55 -0.09
N GLY A 139 -5.61 -6.84 1.20
CA GLY A 139 -4.44 -6.76 2.07
C GLY A 139 -3.33 -7.71 1.61
N ASP A 140 -3.65 -8.98 1.37
CA ASP A 140 -2.70 -9.99 0.89
C ASP A 140 -2.07 -9.59 -0.44
N LEU A 141 -2.86 -8.99 -1.35
CA LEU A 141 -2.36 -8.46 -2.62
C LEU A 141 -1.36 -7.32 -2.41
N ALA A 142 -1.63 -6.40 -1.47
CA ALA A 142 -0.68 -5.34 -1.11
C ALA A 142 0.64 -5.91 -0.56
N PHE A 143 0.57 -6.98 0.24
CA PHE A 143 1.74 -7.70 0.74
C PHE A 143 2.55 -8.32 -0.41
N VAL A 144 1.90 -9.00 -1.36
CA VAL A 144 2.57 -9.58 -2.53
C VAL A 144 3.23 -8.51 -3.40
N TYR A 145 2.58 -7.37 -3.59
CA TYR A 145 3.18 -6.26 -4.34
C TYR A 145 4.39 -5.65 -3.61
N SER A 146 4.37 -5.60 -2.27
CA SER A 146 5.53 -5.16 -1.49
C SER A 146 6.74 -6.07 -1.72
N ASP A 147 6.53 -7.37 -1.75
CA ASP A 147 7.58 -8.35 -2.06
C ASP A 147 8.11 -8.23 -3.48
N ARG A 148 7.22 -8.04 -4.43
CA ARG A 148 7.60 -7.91 -5.84
C ARG A 148 8.52 -6.72 -6.07
N LEU A 149 8.30 -5.58 -5.40
CA LEU A 149 9.18 -4.42 -5.49
C LEU A 149 10.61 -4.70 -5.00
N MET A 150 10.74 -5.63 -4.04
CA MET A 150 12.04 -6.04 -3.52
C MET A 150 12.68 -7.21 -4.30
N GLY A 151 11.97 -7.75 -5.31
CA GLY A 151 12.41 -8.94 -6.05
C GLY A 151 13.74 -8.77 -6.78
N ASP A 152 14.00 -7.60 -7.34
CA ASP A 152 15.20 -7.26 -8.08
C ASP A 152 16.28 -6.57 -7.22
N ALA A 153 16.03 -6.39 -5.91
CA ALA A 153 17.00 -5.81 -4.99
C ALA A 153 18.22 -6.75 -4.80
N PRO A 154 19.41 -6.21 -4.45
CA PRO A 154 20.57 -7.00 -4.09
C PRO A 154 20.26 -8.04 -3.01
N LEU A 155 20.95 -9.20 -3.04
CA LEU A 155 20.68 -10.32 -2.15
C LEU A 155 20.63 -9.89 -0.67
N ALA A 156 21.61 -9.12 -0.22
CA ALA A 156 21.67 -8.63 1.17
C ALA A 156 20.42 -7.78 1.56
N ALA A 157 19.91 -6.96 0.63
CA ALA A 157 18.70 -6.18 0.88
C ALA A 157 17.46 -7.08 0.93
N ARG A 158 17.38 -8.13 0.09
CA ARG A 158 16.30 -9.12 0.12
C ARG A 158 16.30 -9.96 1.40
N GLU A 159 17.49 -10.31 1.91
CA GLU A 159 17.63 -11.03 3.18
C GLU A 159 17.10 -10.19 4.35
N ILE A 160 17.50 -8.91 4.43
CA ILE A 160 16.99 -7.97 5.44
C ILE A 160 15.47 -7.78 5.29
N TRP A 161 14.99 -7.65 4.05
CA TRP A 161 13.56 -7.54 3.78
C TRP A 161 12.78 -8.78 4.27
N HIS A 162 13.35 -9.96 4.06
CA HIS A 162 12.75 -11.20 4.54
C HIS A 162 12.65 -11.23 6.07
N GLU A 163 13.72 -10.85 6.78
CA GLU A 163 13.72 -10.77 8.25
C GLU A 163 12.73 -9.73 8.79
N LEU A 164 12.55 -8.61 8.08
CA LEU A 164 11.61 -7.55 8.49
C LEU A 164 10.15 -8.03 8.51
N ARG A 165 9.80 -9.06 7.74
CA ARG A 165 8.43 -9.55 7.56
C ARG A 165 8.06 -10.71 8.49
N ILE A 166 9.01 -11.29 9.19
CA ILE A 166 8.82 -12.36 10.17
C ILE A 166 8.50 -11.78 11.54
#